data_95ec8be8b3c84eca33ca0894887f9c72
#
_entry.id   95ec8be8b3c84eca33ca0894887f9c72
#
_cell.length_a   1.000
_cell.length_b   1.000
_cell.length_c   1.000
_cell.angle_alpha   90.00
_cell.angle_beta   90.00
_cell.angle_gamma   90.00
#
_symmetry.space_group_name_H-M   'P 1'
#
loop_
_entity.id
_entity.type
_entity.pdbx_description
1 polymer ?
#
loop_
_entity_poly.entity_id
_entity_poly.type
_entity_poly.pdbx_seq_one_letter_code
_entity_poly.pdbx_strand_id
1 'polypeptide(L)'
;MENSIILTNCGKLGDFLYCLPIASWIYKTKGKKIHWVLPQAFEPFNHIDKLLRSLPFTEKITHVNHPIYFGHGGQPYKFDPMLYGIKSDEYYNLGFRSYPDKFITKFYAEEYGLGWDKDFVIDFGPVNASQKILRSEQFEVAERCPHAEVWSIPMDIYELGQTLTAAKERHLWHSGPATMMYIARIPFYLYYDRGHPRHLYLPDEYFGGSLITPVLCIRDQK
;
A
#
# COMPACT_ATOMS: atom_id res chain seq x y z
N MET A 1 -23.70 9.68 -17.27
CA MET A 1 -23.35 8.70 -16.21
C MET A 1 -21.85 8.64 -16.15
N GLU A 2 -21.25 8.86 -15.00
CA GLU A 2 -19.79 8.76 -14.86
C GLU A 2 -19.36 7.31 -15.16
N ASN A 3 -18.48 7.14 -16.12
CA ASN A 3 -18.01 5.81 -16.56
C ASN A 3 -16.89 5.28 -15.64
N SER A 4 -16.92 5.68 -14.37
CA SER A 4 -15.92 5.29 -13.37
C SER A 4 -16.49 4.38 -12.30
N ILE A 5 -15.64 3.48 -11.78
CA ILE A 5 -15.94 2.61 -10.64
C ILE A 5 -15.40 3.27 -9.38
N ILE A 6 -16.17 3.27 -8.30
CA ILE A 6 -15.70 3.73 -7.00
C ILE A 6 -14.90 2.62 -6.34
N LEU A 7 -13.67 2.96 -5.93
CA LEU A 7 -12.89 2.16 -4.99
C LEU A 7 -12.65 2.92 -3.70
N THR A 8 -12.76 2.22 -2.60
CA THR A 8 -12.52 2.76 -1.27
C THR A 8 -11.71 1.77 -0.43
N ASN A 9 -10.91 2.30 0.48
CA ASN A 9 -10.20 1.55 1.51
C ASN A 9 -9.96 2.47 2.71
N CYS A 10 -10.20 1.98 3.92
CA CYS A 10 -9.94 2.72 5.16
C CYS A 10 -8.80 2.07 5.99
N GLY A 11 -8.00 1.21 5.40
CA GLY A 11 -6.83 0.63 6.04
C GLY A 11 -5.66 1.61 6.18
N LYS A 12 -4.55 1.13 6.69
CA LYS A 12 -3.28 1.85 6.68
C LYS A 12 -2.74 1.95 5.25
N LEU A 13 -1.70 2.74 5.07
CA LEU A 13 -1.06 2.93 3.75
C LEU A 13 -0.75 1.59 3.06
N GLY A 14 -0.18 0.62 3.78
CA GLY A 14 0.11 -0.70 3.22
C GLY A 14 -1.14 -1.40 2.71
N ASP A 15 -2.21 -1.40 3.51
CA ASP A 15 -3.49 -2.02 3.16
C ASP A 15 -4.10 -1.38 1.90
N PHE A 16 -3.99 -0.05 1.80
CA PHE A 16 -4.45 0.70 0.63
C PHE A 16 -3.65 0.36 -0.64
N LEU A 17 -2.33 0.27 -0.53
CA LEU A 17 -1.47 -0.02 -1.69
C LEU A 17 -1.80 -1.37 -2.34
N TYR A 18 -2.27 -2.35 -1.58
CA TYR A 18 -2.74 -3.64 -2.11
C TYR A 18 -4.01 -3.54 -2.97
N CYS A 19 -4.72 -2.40 -2.94
CA CYS A 19 -5.86 -2.14 -3.83
C CYS A 19 -5.43 -1.73 -5.25
N LEU A 20 -4.20 -1.21 -5.42
CA LEU A 20 -3.73 -0.68 -6.70
C LEU A 20 -3.68 -1.75 -7.82
N PRO A 21 -3.19 -2.99 -7.56
CA PRO A 21 -3.24 -4.05 -8.58
C PRO A 21 -4.67 -4.45 -8.98
N ILE A 22 -5.65 -4.33 -8.07
CA ILE A 22 -7.07 -4.57 -8.37
C ILE A 22 -7.60 -3.46 -9.28
N ALA A 23 -7.29 -2.21 -8.96
CA ALA A 23 -7.65 -1.05 -9.77
C ALA A 23 -7.06 -1.13 -11.18
N SER A 24 -5.80 -1.54 -11.31
CA SER A 24 -5.17 -1.80 -12.61
C SER A 24 -5.89 -2.88 -13.40
N TRP A 25 -6.28 -3.97 -12.75
CA TRP A 25 -7.02 -5.05 -13.38
C TRP A 25 -8.41 -4.59 -13.87
N ILE A 26 -9.14 -3.82 -13.06
CA ILE A 26 -10.43 -3.23 -13.45
C ILE A 26 -10.25 -2.37 -14.71
N TYR A 27 -9.25 -1.51 -14.72
CA TYR A 27 -8.96 -0.66 -15.87
C TYR A 27 -8.64 -1.46 -17.14
N LYS A 28 -7.78 -2.47 -17.02
CA LYS A 28 -7.36 -3.31 -18.16
C LYS A 28 -8.49 -4.20 -18.70
N THR A 29 -9.36 -4.71 -17.82
CA THR A 29 -10.37 -5.70 -18.20
C THR A 29 -11.75 -5.10 -18.49
N LYS A 30 -12.14 -4.07 -17.73
CA LYS A 30 -13.45 -3.42 -17.88
C LYS A 30 -13.38 -2.11 -18.67
N GLY A 31 -12.18 -1.58 -18.95
CA GLY A 31 -11.99 -0.28 -19.61
C GLY A 31 -12.48 0.91 -18.79
N LYS A 32 -12.71 0.72 -17.49
CA LYS A 32 -13.25 1.76 -16.61
C LYS A 32 -12.16 2.36 -15.74
N LYS A 33 -12.20 3.67 -15.57
CA LYS A 33 -11.33 4.38 -14.64
C LYS A 33 -11.86 4.33 -13.21
N ILE A 34 -11.02 4.73 -12.27
CA ILE A 34 -11.29 4.64 -10.83
C ILE A 34 -11.56 6.03 -10.25
N HIS A 35 -12.66 6.14 -9.54
CA HIS A 35 -12.91 7.23 -8.62
C HIS A 35 -12.54 6.76 -7.20
N TRP A 36 -11.44 7.25 -6.68
CA TRP A 36 -11.00 6.95 -5.32
C TRP A 36 -11.80 7.77 -4.32
N VAL A 37 -12.43 7.10 -3.34
CA VAL A 37 -13.11 7.75 -2.22
C VAL A 37 -12.39 7.35 -0.94
N LEU A 38 -11.70 8.29 -0.31
CA LEU A 38 -10.73 8.05 0.75
C LEU A 38 -11.10 8.81 2.03
N PRO A 39 -10.90 8.21 3.22
CA PRO A 39 -11.14 8.90 4.48
C PRO A 39 -10.10 10.00 4.71
N GLN A 40 -10.57 11.23 4.95
CA GLN A 40 -9.72 12.39 5.19
C GLN A 40 -9.04 12.36 6.57
N ALA A 41 -9.64 11.69 7.54
CA ALA A 41 -9.16 11.67 8.92
C ALA A 41 -7.83 10.89 9.10
N PHE A 42 -7.34 10.23 8.07
CA PHE A 42 -6.09 9.48 8.14
C PHE A 42 -4.96 10.19 7.40
N GLU A 43 -3.96 10.57 8.15
CA GLU A 43 -2.84 11.40 7.67
C GLU A 43 -2.15 10.88 6.38
N PRO A 44 -1.88 9.56 6.21
CA PRO A 44 -1.31 9.06 4.97
C PRO A 44 -2.13 9.35 3.72
N PHE A 45 -3.45 9.42 3.82
CA PHE A 45 -4.30 9.71 2.66
C PHE A 45 -4.27 11.17 2.23
N ASN A 46 -3.87 12.09 3.11
CA ASN A 46 -3.66 13.49 2.75
C ASN A 46 -2.45 13.68 1.83
N HIS A 47 -1.55 12.68 1.78
CA HIS A 47 -0.29 12.74 1.03
C HIS A 47 -0.22 11.73 -0.13
N ILE A 48 -1.33 11.08 -0.49
CA ILE A 48 -1.36 10.02 -1.51
C ILE A 48 -1.79 10.52 -2.89
N ASP A 49 -2.37 11.70 -2.98
CA ASP A 49 -2.98 12.23 -4.20
C ASP A 49 -2.03 12.26 -5.39
N LYS A 50 -0.79 12.66 -5.16
CA LYS A 50 0.23 12.73 -6.23
C LYS A 50 0.52 11.35 -6.80
N LEU A 51 0.63 10.33 -5.93
CA LEU A 51 0.79 8.94 -6.36
C LEU A 51 -0.44 8.50 -7.19
N LEU A 52 -1.64 8.72 -6.68
CA LEU A 52 -2.84 8.28 -7.39
C LEU A 52 -3.02 8.98 -8.74
N ARG A 53 -2.74 10.29 -8.81
CA ARG A 53 -2.81 11.04 -10.07
C ARG A 53 -1.76 10.62 -11.10
N SER A 54 -0.67 10.00 -10.70
CA SER A 54 0.32 9.44 -11.63
C SER A 54 -0.14 8.13 -12.27
N LEU A 55 -1.18 7.48 -11.73
CA LEU A 55 -1.68 6.21 -12.23
C LEU A 55 -2.69 6.42 -13.38
N PRO A 56 -2.54 5.72 -14.52
CA PRO A 56 -3.34 5.96 -15.72
C PRO A 56 -4.84 5.63 -15.55
N PHE A 57 -5.16 4.84 -14.55
CA PHE A 57 -6.53 4.43 -14.25
C PHE A 57 -7.25 5.35 -13.24
N THR A 58 -6.59 6.34 -12.67
CA THR A 58 -7.25 7.29 -11.78
C THR A 58 -8.03 8.33 -12.59
N GLU A 59 -9.33 8.44 -12.29
CA GLU A 59 -10.21 9.48 -12.84
C GLU A 59 -10.37 10.63 -11.86
N LYS A 60 -10.68 10.31 -10.61
CA LYS A 60 -11.03 11.27 -9.57
C LYS A 60 -10.59 10.79 -8.21
N ILE A 61 -10.31 11.73 -7.33
CA ILE A 61 -10.04 11.48 -5.90
C ILE A 61 -10.98 12.36 -5.10
N THR A 62 -11.68 11.78 -4.14
CA THR A 62 -12.54 12.49 -3.20
C THR A 62 -12.18 12.08 -1.78
N HIS A 63 -11.83 13.05 -0.95
CA HIS A 63 -11.63 12.83 0.48
C HIS A 63 -12.93 13.09 1.23
N VAL A 64 -13.28 12.17 2.13
CA VAL A 64 -14.48 12.26 2.96
C VAL A 64 -14.11 12.23 4.43
N ASN A 65 -14.85 12.98 5.23
CA ASN A 65 -14.65 12.98 6.70
C ASN A 65 -15.28 11.71 7.28
N HIS A 66 -14.52 10.62 7.26
CA HIS A 66 -14.92 9.33 7.80
C HIS A 66 -13.90 8.86 8.82
N PRO A 67 -14.31 8.44 10.03
CA PRO A 67 -13.39 7.89 11.01
C PRO A 67 -12.77 6.61 10.48
N ILE A 68 -11.47 6.46 10.69
CA ILE A 68 -10.74 5.27 10.29
C ILE A 68 -11.18 4.13 11.17
N TYR A 69 -11.55 3.05 10.54
CA TYR A 69 -11.87 1.83 11.22
C TYR A 69 -10.83 0.76 10.87
N PHE A 70 -10.02 0.42 11.85
CA PHE A 70 -9.14 -0.73 11.73
C PHE A 70 -9.90 -1.96 12.22
N GLY A 71 -10.27 -2.85 11.32
CA GLY A 71 -10.84 -4.14 11.64
C GLY A 71 -9.84 -5.11 12.30
N HIS A 72 -9.10 -4.65 13.32
CA HIS A 72 -8.35 -5.55 14.17
C HIS A 72 -9.34 -6.25 15.09
N GLY A 73 -9.52 -7.55 14.89
CA GLY A 73 -10.39 -8.36 15.74
C GLY A 73 -11.70 -8.81 15.10
N GLY A 74 -11.75 -8.96 13.78
CA GLY A 74 -12.89 -9.61 13.10
C GLY A 74 -14.14 -8.75 12.91
N GLN A 75 -14.02 -7.44 13.08
CA GLN A 75 -15.10 -6.53 12.74
C GLN A 75 -15.05 -6.22 11.24
N PRO A 76 -16.15 -6.41 10.50
CA PRO A 76 -16.18 -6.15 9.07
C PRO A 76 -15.99 -4.65 8.82
N TYR A 77 -15.08 -4.34 7.92
CA TYR A 77 -14.93 -3.02 7.37
C TYR A 77 -16.22 -2.60 6.65
N LYS A 78 -16.78 -1.48 7.06
CA LYS A 78 -18.00 -0.92 6.44
C LYS A 78 -17.78 0.55 6.13
N PHE A 79 -17.61 0.85 4.88
CA PHE A 79 -17.65 2.21 4.37
C PHE A 79 -18.59 2.26 3.18
N ASP A 80 -19.58 3.12 3.25
CA ASP A 80 -20.54 3.32 2.16
C ASP A 80 -20.36 4.75 1.60
N PRO A 81 -19.81 4.90 0.39
CA PRO A 81 -19.63 6.20 -0.25
C PRO A 81 -20.97 6.93 -0.47
N MET A 82 -22.10 6.21 -0.56
CA MET A 82 -23.41 6.81 -0.72
C MET A 82 -23.83 7.67 0.47
N LEU A 83 -23.34 7.37 1.68
CA LEU A 83 -23.57 8.20 2.87
C LEU A 83 -22.98 9.61 2.74
N TYR A 84 -22.06 9.80 1.81
CA TYR A 84 -21.40 11.09 1.50
C TYR A 84 -21.94 11.72 0.22
N GLY A 85 -23.09 11.26 -0.28
CA GLY A 85 -23.70 11.75 -1.50
C GLY A 85 -22.97 11.36 -2.79
N ILE A 86 -22.02 10.44 -2.71
CA ILE A 86 -21.24 9.97 -3.85
C ILE A 86 -21.98 8.75 -4.43
N LYS A 87 -22.55 8.91 -5.63
CA LYS A 87 -23.34 7.88 -6.30
C LYS A 87 -22.53 7.23 -7.41
N SER A 88 -22.63 5.91 -7.51
CA SER A 88 -22.14 5.12 -8.62
C SER A 88 -22.95 3.84 -8.73
N ASP A 89 -23.11 3.34 -9.96
CA ASP A 89 -23.76 2.06 -10.21
C ASP A 89 -22.89 0.87 -9.77
N GLU A 90 -21.59 1.10 -9.58
CA GLU A 90 -20.61 0.07 -9.20
C GLU A 90 -19.57 0.64 -8.22
N TYR A 91 -19.51 0.07 -7.01
CA TYR A 91 -18.46 0.41 -6.05
C TYR A 91 -17.95 -0.82 -5.31
N TYR A 92 -16.70 -0.76 -4.89
CA TYR A 92 -16.04 -1.81 -4.15
C TYR A 92 -15.33 -1.24 -2.93
N ASN A 93 -15.62 -1.82 -1.79
CA ASN A 93 -15.07 -1.46 -0.51
C ASN A 93 -13.97 -2.46 -0.15
N LEU A 94 -12.78 -2.22 -0.66
CA LEU A 94 -11.63 -3.12 -0.52
C LEU A 94 -11.02 -2.96 0.88
N GLY A 95 -11.10 -3.99 1.71
CA GLY A 95 -10.56 -3.94 3.07
C GLY A 95 -10.71 -5.24 3.85
N PHE A 96 -10.27 -5.22 5.10
CA PHE A 96 -10.38 -6.38 5.97
C PHE A 96 -11.82 -6.59 6.45
N ARG A 97 -12.35 -7.79 6.25
CA ARG A 97 -13.65 -8.25 6.76
C ARG A 97 -13.49 -9.37 7.77
N SER A 98 -12.40 -10.08 7.65
CA SER A 98 -11.91 -11.10 8.56
C SER A 98 -10.38 -11.06 8.51
N TYR A 99 -9.72 -11.86 9.34
CA TYR A 99 -8.27 -12.04 9.20
C TYR A 99 -7.96 -12.73 7.88
N PRO A 100 -7.07 -12.19 7.02
CA PRO A 100 -6.77 -12.78 5.73
C PRO A 100 -6.06 -14.14 5.91
N ASP A 101 -6.47 -15.10 5.10
CA ASP A 101 -5.88 -16.46 5.02
C ASP A 101 -4.99 -16.65 3.79
N LYS A 102 -4.86 -15.60 2.99
CA LYS A 102 -4.10 -15.58 1.73
C LYS A 102 -3.54 -14.18 1.47
N PHE A 103 -2.77 -14.05 0.41
CA PHE A 103 -2.22 -12.74 0.00
C PHE A 103 -3.29 -11.64 -0.06
N ILE A 104 -3.04 -10.51 0.59
CA ILE A 104 -4.05 -9.47 0.85
C ILE A 104 -4.72 -8.97 -0.44
N THR A 105 -3.97 -8.69 -1.49
CA THR A 105 -4.57 -8.27 -2.78
C THR A 105 -5.56 -9.30 -3.30
N LYS A 106 -5.20 -10.58 -3.23
CA LYS A 106 -6.06 -11.68 -3.64
C LYS A 106 -7.29 -11.79 -2.73
N PHE A 107 -7.11 -11.64 -1.42
CA PHE A 107 -8.18 -11.65 -0.44
C PHE A 107 -9.22 -10.55 -0.72
N TYR A 108 -8.78 -9.31 -0.99
CA TYR A 108 -9.69 -8.21 -1.33
C TYR A 108 -10.41 -8.42 -2.66
N ALA A 109 -9.71 -8.93 -3.68
CA ALA A 109 -10.29 -9.13 -5.00
C ALA A 109 -11.38 -10.21 -5.00
N GLU A 110 -11.09 -11.36 -4.40
CA GLU A 110 -11.97 -12.53 -4.42
C GLU A 110 -13.33 -12.26 -3.78
N GLU A 111 -13.39 -11.38 -2.80
CA GLU A 111 -14.65 -11.06 -2.14
C GLU A 111 -15.70 -10.46 -3.08
N TYR A 112 -15.25 -9.74 -4.09
CA TYR A 112 -16.13 -9.15 -5.11
C TYR A 112 -16.10 -9.90 -6.44
N GLY A 113 -15.49 -11.08 -6.49
CA GLY A 113 -15.30 -11.79 -7.75
C GLY A 113 -14.41 -11.04 -8.74
N LEU A 114 -13.51 -10.19 -8.26
CA LEU A 114 -12.55 -9.46 -9.06
C LEU A 114 -11.26 -10.24 -9.23
N GLY A 115 -10.52 -9.93 -10.29
CA GLY A 115 -9.13 -10.29 -10.42
C GLY A 115 -8.19 -9.18 -9.94
N TRP A 116 -6.90 -9.40 -10.11
CA TRP A 116 -5.85 -8.43 -9.84
C TRP A 116 -4.71 -8.57 -10.84
N ASP A 117 -4.05 -7.48 -11.11
CA ASP A 117 -2.97 -7.38 -12.09
C ASP A 117 -1.64 -7.79 -11.45
N LYS A 118 -1.18 -9.00 -11.76
CA LYS A 118 0.08 -9.55 -11.23
C LYS A 118 1.32 -8.82 -11.76
N ASP A 119 1.18 -8.15 -12.91
CA ASP A 119 2.26 -7.42 -13.56
C ASP A 119 2.27 -5.94 -13.21
N PHE A 120 1.31 -5.49 -12.39
CA PHE A 120 1.26 -4.12 -11.93
C PHE A 120 2.54 -3.74 -11.17
N VAL A 121 3.06 -2.57 -11.50
CA VAL A 121 4.22 -1.96 -10.84
C VAL A 121 3.90 -0.50 -10.54
N ILE A 122 4.23 -0.05 -9.34
CA ILE A 122 4.22 1.38 -9.03
C ILE A 122 5.47 1.98 -9.68
N ASP A 123 5.26 2.91 -10.62
CA ASP A 123 6.35 3.68 -11.23
C ASP A 123 6.42 5.07 -10.60
N PHE A 124 7.53 5.37 -9.97
CA PHE A 124 7.79 6.69 -9.38
C PHE A 124 8.50 7.65 -10.36
N GLY A 125 8.56 7.27 -11.64
CA GLY A 125 9.25 8.04 -12.65
C GLY A 125 10.78 8.01 -12.53
N PRO A 126 11.48 8.77 -13.37
CA PRO A 126 12.93 8.79 -13.36
C PRO A 126 13.46 9.43 -12.07
N VAL A 127 14.45 8.77 -11.45
CA VAL A 127 15.14 9.25 -10.27
C VAL A 127 16.66 9.22 -10.48
N ASN A 128 17.36 10.20 -9.94
CA ASN A 128 18.82 10.18 -9.90
C ASN A 128 19.28 9.28 -8.76
N ALA A 129 20.13 8.31 -9.05
CA ALA A 129 20.68 7.41 -8.06
C ALA A 129 21.44 8.19 -6.96
N SER A 130 21.20 7.81 -5.72
CA SER A 130 21.81 8.39 -4.52
C SER A 130 22.73 7.37 -3.86
N GLN A 131 23.79 7.84 -3.20
CA GLN A 131 24.64 7.00 -2.36
C GLN A 131 24.07 6.80 -0.94
N LYS A 132 22.90 7.36 -0.65
CA LYS A 132 22.27 7.26 0.67
C LYS A 132 21.81 5.83 0.97
N ILE A 133 22.03 5.44 2.22
CA ILE A 133 21.45 4.24 2.83
C ILE A 133 20.32 4.74 3.71
N LEU A 134 19.09 4.31 3.43
CA LEU A 134 17.90 4.79 4.13
C LEU A 134 17.30 3.70 5.01
N ARG A 135 16.76 4.10 6.15
CA ARG A 135 16.10 3.17 7.08
C ARG A 135 14.80 3.73 7.66
N SER A 136 13.96 2.81 8.07
CA SER A 136 12.83 3.10 8.96
C SER A 136 13.33 3.60 10.33
N GLU A 137 12.48 4.36 11.01
CA GLU A 137 12.78 4.94 12.32
C GLU A 137 12.79 3.91 13.48
N GLN A 138 12.19 2.74 13.28
CA GLN A 138 12.06 1.71 14.31
C GLN A 138 13.42 1.33 14.91
N PHE A 139 13.43 1.15 16.24
CA PHE A 139 14.63 0.86 17.02
C PHE A 139 15.38 -0.38 16.51
N GLU A 140 14.66 -1.45 16.20
CA GLU A 140 15.23 -2.72 15.73
C GLU A 140 15.99 -2.56 14.39
N VAL A 141 15.53 -1.62 13.54
CA VAL A 141 16.24 -1.28 12.30
C VAL A 141 17.45 -0.39 12.60
N ALA A 142 17.29 0.56 13.53
CA ALA A 142 18.35 1.46 13.93
C ALA A 142 19.55 0.74 14.55
N GLU A 143 19.31 -0.25 15.42
CA GLU A 143 20.40 -1.06 16.01
C GLU A 143 21.21 -1.83 14.98
N ARG A 144 20.55 -2.33 13.94
CA ARG A 144 21.18 -3.18 12.92
C ARG A 144 21.80 -2.39 11.77
N CYS A 145 21.34 -1.15 11.57
CA CYS A 145 21.82 -0.27 10.51
C CYS A 145 22.03 1.16 11.05
N PRO A 146 22.92 1.36 12.03
CA PRO A 146 23.09 2.66 12.70
C PRO A 146 23.65 3.75 11.78
N HIS A 147 24.33 3.39 10.71
CA HIS A 147 24.90 4.30 9.74
C HIS A 147 23.92 4.80 8.68
N ALA A 148 22.72 4.23 8.62
CA ALA A 148 21.69 4.64 7.67
C ALA A 148 20.92 5.87 8.16
N GLU A 149 20.56 6.74 7.24
CA GLU A 149 19.75 7.93 7.51
C GLU A 149 18.26 7.54 7.62
N VAL A 150 17.57 8.16 8.56
CA VAL A 150 16.10 8.11 8.58
C VAL A 150 15.58 9.12 7.55
N TRP A 151 14.65 8.71 6.69
CA TRP A 151 13.98 9.68 5.81
C TRP A 151 13.10 10.65 6.61
N SER A 152 13.05 11.89 6.19
CA SER A 152 12.22 12.90 6.84
C SER A 152 10.73 12.65 6.64
N ILE A 153 9.95 12.81 7.72
CA ILE A 153 8.49 12.77 7.74
C ILE A 153 8.00 14.13 8.26
N PRO A 154 6.93 14.74 7.73
CA PRO A 154 6.03 14.25 6.71
C PRO A 154 6.58 14.45 5.29
N MET A 155 6.37 13.46 4.45
CA MET A 155 6.74 13.49 3.04
C MET A 155 5.55 12.99 2.20
N ASP A 156 5.32 13.60 1.04
CA ASP A 156 4.37 13.07 0.07
C ASP A 156 4.72 11.63 -0.30
N ILE A 157 3.72 10.77 -0.42
CA ILE A 157 3.92 9.32 -0.64
C ILE A 157 4.63 9.05 -1.97
N TYR A 158 4.38 9.86 -2.99
CA TYR A 158 5.08 9.74 -4.27
C TYR A 158 6.55 10.15 -4.12
N GLU A 159 6.82 11.25 -3.42
CA GLU A 159 8.19 11.73 -3.15
C GLU A 159 8.98 10.77 -2.25
N LEU A 160 8.31 10.16 -1.26
CA LEU A 160 8.90 9.08 -0.48
C LEU A 160 9.28 7.90 -1.38
N GLY A 161 8.40 7.50 -2.30
CA GLY A 161 8.68 6.47 -3.28
C GLY A 161 9.89 6.81 -4.15
N GLN A 162 9.98 8.03 -4.66
CA GLN A 162 11.15 8.50 -5.42
C GLN A 162 12.44 8.46 -4.59
N THR A 163 12.37 8.93 -3.35
CA THR A 163 13.52 8.96 -2.42
C THR A 163 14.02 7.55 -2.13
N LEU A 164 13.11 6.63 -1.83
CA LEU A 164 13.45 5.23 -1.59
C LEU A 164 13.96 4.54 -2.87
N THR A 165 13.39 4.86 -4.03
CA THR A 165 13.86 4.32 -5.33
C THR A 165 15.29 4.78 -5.62
N ALA A 166 15.61 6.03 -5.36
CA ALA A 166 16.92 6.61 -5.59
C ALA A 166 18.01 6.08 -4.64
N ALA A 167 17.65 5.61 -3.45
CA ALA A 167 18.60 5.20 -2.42
C ALA A 167 19.47 4.00 -2.86
N LYS A 168 20.72 3.96 -2.41
CA LYS A 168 21.63 2.83 -2.61
C LYS A 168 21.12 1.57 -1.91
N GLU A 169 20.70 1.71 -0.66
CA GLU A 169 20.14 0.63 0.15
C GLU A 169 18.93 1.11 0.94
N ARG A 170 18.01 0.20 1.25
CA ARG A 170 16.73 0.46 1.94
C ARG A 170 16.52 -0.58 3.02
N HIS A 171 16.48 -0.13 4.26
CA HIS A 171 16.28 -0.96 5.45
C HIS A 171 14.90 -0.62 6.02
N LEU A 172 13.90 -1.44 5.69
CA LEU A 172 12.50 -1.14 5.93
C LEU A 172 11.89 -2.09 6.97
N TRP A 173 11.19 -1.51 7.93
CA TRP A 173 10.27 -2.27 8.77
C TRP A 173 9.06 -2.69 7.95
N HIS A 174 8.42 -3.82 8.31
CA HIS A 174 7.18 -4.28 7.67
C HIS A 174 6.04 -3.26 7.85
N SER A 175 5.87 -2.38 6.89
CA SER A 175 4.99 -1.20 6.94
C SER A 175 4.62 -0.74 5.53
N GLY A 176 3.86 0.35 5.42
CA GLY A 176 3.49 0.94 4.13
C GLY A 176 4.66 1.16 3.17
N PRO A 177 5.80 1.75 3.59
CA PRO A 177 6.98 1.89 2.73
C PRO A 177 7.54 0.56 2.21
N ALA A 178 7.54 -0.51 3.02
CA ALA A 178 7.95 -1.84 2.57
C ALA A 178 6.99 -2.39 1.51
N THR A 179 5.68 -2.26 1.73
CA THR A 179 4.65 -2.63 0.73
C THR A 179 4.83 -1.86 -0.57
N MET A 180 5.14 -0.57 -0.47
CA MET A 180 5.37 0.29 -1.63
C MET A 180 6.57 -0.19 -2.47
N MET A 181 7.70 -0.47 -1.85
CA MET A 181 8.89 -1.00 -2.53
C MET A 181 8.65 -2.39 -3.10
N TYR A 182 7.90 -3.23 -2.41
CA TYR A 182 7.51 -4.55 -2.87
C TYR A 182 6.70 -4.48 -4.18
N ILE A 183 5.64 -3.66 -4.22
CA ILE A 183 4.81 -3.49 -5.43
C ILE A 183 5.59 -2.76 -6.55
N ALA A 184 6.51 -1.86 -6.20
CA ALA A 184 7.39 -1.19 -7.15
C ALA A 184 8.53 -2.09 -7.67
N ARG A 185 8.66 -3.31 -7.16
CA ARG A 185 9.74 -4.27 -7.50
C ARG A 185 11.15 -3.73 -7.27
N ILE A 186 11.32 -2.98 -6.18
CA ILE A 186 12.60 -2.38 -5.81
C ILE A 186 13.23 -3.18 -4.67
N PRO A 187 14.50 -3.59 -4.76
CA PRO A 187 15.16 -4.37 -3.73
C PRO A 187 15.23 -3.66 -2.39
N PHE A 188 15.03 -4.37 -1.28
CA PHE A 188 15.16 -3.84 0.07
C PHE A 188 15.40 -4.92 1.12
N TYR A 189 15.94 -4.52 2.28
CA TYR A 189 16.03 -5.33 3.49
C TYR A 189 14.75 -5.17 4.29
N LEU A 190 14.05 -6.29 4.53
CA LEU A 190 12.80 -6.30 5.29
C LEU A 190 13.04 -6.74 6.72
N TYR A 191 12.76 -5.85 7.66
CA TYR A 191 12.83 -6.11 9.09
C TYR A 191 11.44 -6.43 9.63
N TYR A 192 11.31 -7.52 10.40
CA TYR A 192 10.04 -7.99 10.93
C TYR A 192 10.20 -8.84 12.19
N ASP A 193 9.17 -8.88 13.03
CA ASP A 193 9.11 -9.69 14.23
C ASP A 193 8.84 -11.18 13.92
N ARG A 194 9.25 -12.03 14.86
CA ARG A 194 8.88 -13.47 14.84
C ARG A 194 7.35 -13.59 14.85
N GLY A 195 6.81 -14.39 13.94
CA GLY A 195 5.37 -14.61 13.80
C GLY A 195 4.64 -13.59 12.91
N HIS A 196 5.35 -12.59 12.37
CA HIS A 196 4.75 -11.73 11.36
C HIS A 196 4.32 -12.55 10.14
N PRO A 197 3.06 -12.45 9.70
CA PRO A 197 2.53 -13.25 8.60
C PRO A 197 3.00 -12.73 7.23
N ARG A 198 4.32 -12.74 7.01
CA ARG A 198 4.94 -12.22 5.79
C ARG A 198 4.32 -12.81 4.51
N HIS A 199 3.97 -14.09 4.54
CA HIS A 199 3.36 -14.79 3.42
C HIS A 199 1.99 -14.20 3.00
N LEU A 200 1.32 -13.46 3.87
CA LEU A 200 0.06 -12.77 3.55
C LEU A 200 0.29 -11.37 2.98
N TYR A 201 1.36 -10.70 3.40
CA TYR A 201 1.65 -9.32 3.04
C TYR A 201 2.67 -9.21 1.91
N LEU A 202 3.76 -9.95 1.99
CA LEU A 202 4.91 -9.82 1.09
C LEU A 202 5.37 -11.21 0.62
N PRO A 203 4.49 -12.02 0.00
CA PRO A 203 4.86 -13.35 -0.47
C PRO A 203 5.92 -13.31 -1.58
N ASP A 204 6.81 -14.28 -1.58
CA ASP A 204 7.94 -14.34 -2.53
C ASP A 204 7.49 -14.56 -3.99
N GLU A 205 6.30 -15.11 -4.19
CA GLU A 205 5.73 -15.45 -5.50
C GLU A 205 5.13 -14.28 -6.29
N TYR A 206 4.94 -13.10 -5.63
CA TYR A 206 4.32 -11.92 -6.25
C TYR A 206 5.23 -10.71 -6.18
N PHE A 207 5.02 -9.74 -7.06
CA PHE A 207 5.65 -8.41 -7.10
C PHE A 207 7.17 -8.38 -6.84
N GLY A 208 7.88 -9.45 -7.22
CA GLY A 208 9.33 -9.48 -7.04
C GLY A 208 9.76 -9.77 -5.60
N GLY A 209 9.06 -10.65 -4.91
CA GLY A 209 9.45 -11.10 -3.57
C GLY A 209 10.89 -11.61 -3.47
N SER A 210 11.46 -12.10 -4.57
CA SER A 210 12.89 -12.45 -4.67
C SER A 210 13.86 -11.27 -4.46
N LEU A 211 13.36 -10.02 -4.51
CA LEU A 211 14.13 -8.81 -4.25
C LEU A 211 14.14 -8.41 -2.76
N ILE A 212 13.42 -9.14 -1.92
CA ILE A 212 13.37 -8.91 -0.48
C ILE A 212 14.47 -9.70 0.20
N THR A 213 15.32 -9.02 0.96
CA THR A 213 16.25 -9.65 1.89
C THR A 213 15.63 -9.65 3.29
N PRO A 214 15.10 -10.78 3.79
CA PRO A 214 14.44 -10.83 5.08
C PRO A 214 15.43 -10.75 6.24
N VAL A 215 15.12 -9.92 7.24
CA VAL A 215 15.87 -9.77 8.49
C VAL A 215 14.94 -9.99 9.67
N LEU A 216 15.03 -11.16 10.29
CA LEU A 216 14.24 -11.47 11.48
C LEU A 216 14.77 -10.70 12.69
N CYS A 217 13.91 -9.93 13.33
CA CYS A 217 14.20 -9.26 14.59
C CYS A 217 13.72 -10.13 15.74
N ILE A 218 14.66 -10.69 16.51
CA ILE A 218 14.35 -11.41 17.73
C ILE A 218 14.32 -10.36 18.84
N ARG A 219 13.14 -10.08 19.38
CA ARG A 219 13.05 -9.36 20.65
C ARG A 219 13.40 -10.35 21.74
N ASP A 220 14.48 -10.10 22.46
CA ASP A 220 14.67 -10.77 23.75
C ASP A 220 13.47 -10.39 24.61
N GLN A 221 12.66 -11.39 24.96
CA GLN A 221 11.58 -11.19 25.94
C GLN A 221 12.27 -10.85 27.27
N LYS A 222 12.30 -9.55 27.59
CA LYS A 222 12.64 -9.09 28.94
C LYS A 222 11.45 -9.21 29.86
#